data_b547006aaca34c63f7b75b68c33667f7
#
_entry.id   b547006aaca34c63f7b75b68c33667f7
#
_cell.length_a   1.000
_cell.length_b   1.000
_cell.length_c   1.000
_cell.angle_alpha   90.00
_cell.angle_beta   90.00
_cell.angle_gamma   90.00
#
_symmetry.space_group_name_H-M   'P 1'
#
loop_
_entity.id
_entity.type
_entity.pdbx_description
1 polymer ?
#
loop_
_entity_poly.entity_id
_entity_poly.type
_entity_poly.pdbx_seq_one_letter_code
_entity_poly.pdbx_strand_id
1 'polypeptide(L)'
;QNQIVRRVRGTKANGFRDGVLEVERQQAAAIVRTTTATVSHAARQETYRQLDDVIDGVQWVATLDTRTCPVCGPRDGKVYPADKIPELPAHWNCRCTTAPVVKSFRELAGQKPRAAVGVSEGTRASIDGQVAEATTWSDGVAGQSRERQDEIFGAGRARLFRSGRITAKA
;
A
#
# COMPACT_ATOMS: atom_id res chain seq x y z
N GLN A 1 -35.29 1.31 -27.80
CA GLN A 1 -33.90 0.85 -28.17
C GLN A 1 -32.81 1.72 -27.51
N ASN A 2 -32.89 3.06 -27.58
CA ASN A 2 -31.86 3.96 -27.06
C ASN A 2 -31.63 3.89 -25.54
N GLN A 3 -32.66 3.62 -24.74
CA GLN A 3 -32.54 3.52 -23.28
C GLN A 3 -31.78 2.24 -22.86
N ILE A 4 -32.08 1.13 -23.54
CA ILE A 4 -31.37 -0.15 -23.27
C ILE A 4 -29.88 -0.02 -23.63
N VAL A 5 -29.60 0.54 -24.81
CA VAL A 5 -28.19 0.76 -25.24
C VAL A 5 -27.45 1.65 -24.26
N ARG A 6 -28.03 2.74 -23.76
CA ARG A 6 -27.47 3.61 -22.74
C ARG A 6 -27.20 2.87 -21.43
N ARG A 7 -28.14 2.03 -20.99
CA ARG A 7 -28.00 1.26 -19.76
C ARG A 7 -26.88 0.20 -19.85
N VAL A 8 -26.74 -0.44 -21.00
CA VAL A 8 -25.73 -1.47 -21.22
C VAL A 8 -24.34 -0.85 -21.47
N ARG A 9 -24.25 0.12 -22.37
CA ARG A 9 -22.99 0.74 -22.80
C ARG A 9 -22.52 1.86 -21.88
N GLY A 10 -23.44 2.51 -21.18
CA GLY A 10 -23.19 3.75 -20.46
C GLY A 10 -23.40 5.01 -21.28
N THR A 11 -23.22 6.17 -20.65
CA THR A 11 -23.45 7.49 -21.25
C THR A 11 -22.15 8.14 -21.70
N LYS A 12 -22.20 8.89 -22.81
CA LYS A 12 -21.05 9.64 -23.32
C LYS A 12 -20.58 10.71 -22.31
N ALA A 13 -21.52 11.30 -21.56
CA ALA A 13 -21.20 12.29 -20.52
C ALA A 13 -20.27 11.72 -19.44
N ASN A 14 -20.40 10.43 -19.12
CA ASN A 14 -19.59 9.72 -18.13
C ASN A 14 -18.46 8.88 -18.78
N GLY A 15 -18.12 9.15 -20.04
CA GLY A 15 -17.10 8.39 -20.76
C GLY A 15 -17.39 6.89 -20.84
N PHE A 16 -18.67 6.52 -20.87
CA PHE A 16 -19.17 5.13 -20.91
C PHE A 16 -18.81 4.27 -19.68
N ARG A 17 -18.46 4.89 -18.56
CA ARG A 17 -18.06 4.17 -17.32
C ARG A 17 -19.26 3.74 -16.46
N ASP A 18 -20.43 4.26 -16.71
CA ASP A 18 -21.70 4.01 -15.98
C ASP A 18 -22.56 2.91 -16.63
N GLY A 19 -22.06 2.23 -17.66
CA GLY A 19 -22.72 1.10 -18.29
C GLY A 19 -22.53 -0.21 -17.50
N VAL A 20 -23.54 -1.09 -17.53
CA VAL A 20 -23.51 -2.40 -16.84
C VAL A 20 -22.27 -3.21 -17.23
N LEU A 21 -21.93 -3.26 -18.52
CA LEU A 21 -20.74 -4.01 -18.98
C LEU A 21 -19.43 -3.50 -18.37
N GLU A 22 -19.28 -2.20 -18.23
CA GLU A 22 -18.04 -1.64 -17.65
C GLU A 22 -17.99 -1.87 -16.13
N VAL A 23 -19.13 -1.75 -15.44
CA VAL A 23 -19.22 -2.05 -14.00
C VAL A 23 -18.89 -3.52 -13.73
N GLU A 24 -19.46 -4.46 -14.51
CA GLU A 24 -19.14 -5.88 -14.38
C GLU A 24 -17.69 -6.20 -14.69
N ARG A 25 -17.09 -5.59 -15.70
CA ARG A 25 -15.69 -5.74 -16.04
C ARG A 25 -14.78 -5.26 -14.89
N GLN A 26 -15.12 -4.13 -14.28
CA GLN A 26 -14.38 -3.58 -13.15
C GLN A 26 -14.50 -4.49 -11.91
N GLN A 27 -15.68 -5.04 -11.65
CA GLN A 27 -15.88 -5.99 -10.55
C GLN A 27 -15.11 -7.28 -10.77
N ALA A 28 -15.16 -7.86 -11.98
CA ALA A 28 -14.38 -9.04 -12.32
C ALA A 28 -12.88 -8.79 -12.16
N ALA A 29 -12.38 -7.66 -12.64
CA ALA A 29 -10.98 -7.27 -12.48
C ALA A 29 -10.59 -7.10 -10.99
N ALA A 30 -11.49 -6.57 -10.16
CA ALA A 30 -11.27 -6.44 -8.72
C ALA A 30 -11.16 -7.81 -8.03
N ILE A 31 -12.03 -8.75 -8.39
CA ILE A 31 -12.01 -10.13 -7.90
C ILE A 31 -10.66 -10.78 -8.25
N VAL A 32 -10.28 -10.76 -9.53
CA VAL A 32 -9.01 -11.37 -10.00
C VAL A 32 -7.82 -10.78 -9.25
N ARG A 33 -7.70 -9.45 -9.17
CA ARG A 33 -6.58 -8.80 -8.47
C ARG A 33 -6.53 -9.18 -7.00
N THR A 34 -7.68 -9.14 -6.31
CA THR A 34 -7.74 -9.45 -4.88
C THR A 34 -7.39 -10.91 -4.62
N THR A 35 -7.93 -11.85 -5.41
CA THR A 35 -7.63 -13.28 -5.28
C THR A 35 -6.16 -13.57 -5.55
N THR A 36 -5.59 -12.99 -6.62
CA THR A 36 -4.15 -13.14 -6.92
C THR A 36 -3.28 -12.58 -5.79
N ALA A 37 -3.64 -11.42 -5.25
CA ALA A 37 -2.95 -10.85 -4.10
C ALA A 37 -3.05 -11.76 -2.87
N THR A 38 -4.23 -12.31 -2.56
CA THR A 38 -4.43 -13.24 -1.43
C THR A 38 -3.50 -14.45 -1.54
N VAL A 39 -3.46 -15.12 -2.70
CA VAL A 39 -2.59 -16.28 -2.92
C VAL A 39 -1.11 -15.90 -2.79
N SER A 40 -0.71 -14.78 -3.40
CA SER A 40 0.67 -14.29 -3.33
C SER A 40 1.11 -13.97 -1.90
N HIS A 41 0.23 -13.36 -1.10
CA HIS A 41 0.53 -13.04 0.30
C HIS A 41 0.58 -14.29 1.16
N ALA A 42 -0.33 -15.25 0.97
CA ALA A 42 -0.29 -16.51 1.68
C ALA A 42 1.02 -17.27 1.44
N ALA A 43 1.47 -17.33 0.18
CA ALA A 43 2.75 -17.95 -0.17
C ALA A 43 3.95 -17.24 0.49
N ARG A 44 3.97 -15.89 0.47
CA ARG A 44 5.03 -15.12 1.15
C ARG A 44 5.02 -15.33 2.66
N GLN A 45 3.86 -15.32 3.30
CA GLN A 45 3.75 -15.58 4.73
C GLN A 45 4.31 -16.93 5.11
N GLU A 46 4.01 -17.96 4.33
CA GLU A 46 4.56 -19.29 4.58
C GLU A 46 6.09 -19.30 4.41
N THR A 47 6.61 -18.65 3.38
CA THR A 47 8.06 -18.48 3.21
C THR A 47 8.71 -17.75 4.40
N TYR A 48 8.08 -16.70 4.90
CA TYR A 48 8.60 -15.96 6.05
C TYR A 48 8.63 -16.79 7.34
N ARG A 49 7.63 -17.66 7.55
CA ARG A 49 7.62 -18.57 8.68
C ARG A 49 8.72 -19.62 8.63
N GLN A 50 9.09 -20.06 7.42
CA GLN A 50 10.16 -21.01 7.21
C GLN A 50 11.56 -20.40 7.34
N LEU A 51 11.67 -19.09 7.31
CA LEU A 51 12.91 -18.31 7.38
C LEU A 51 13.00 -17.46 8.65
N ASP A 52 12.37 -17.87 9.75
CA ASP A 52 12.31 -17.13 11.00
C ASP A 52 13.68 -16.98 11.69
N ASP A 53 14.60 -17.90 11.41
CA ASP A 53 16.00 -17.83 11.83
C ASP A 53 16.79 -16.72 11.12
N VAL A 54 16.40 -16.35 9.90
CA VAL A 54 17.06 -15.33 9.05
C VAL A 54 16.34 -13.98 9.10
N ILE A 55 15.01 -13.98 9.29
CA ILE A 55 14.18 -12.78 9.25
C ILE A 55 14.01 -12.20 10.66
N ASP A 56 14.27 -10.90 10.82
CA ASP A 56 14.00 -10.15 12.07
C ASP A 56 12.54 -9.70 12.17
N GLY A 57 11.90 -9.50 11.02
CA GLY A 57 10.50 -9.13 10.94
C GLY A 57 10.04 -8.95 9.50
N VAL A 58 8.82 -8.48 9.34
CA VAL A 58 8.22 -8.24 8.03
C VAL A 58 7.65 -6.83 7.96
N GLN A 59 8.17 -6.04 7.04
CA GLN A 59 7.74 -4.66 6.84
C GLN A 59 6.52 -4.61 5.94
N TRP A 60 5.53 -3.81 6.33
CA TRP A 60 4.40 -3.44 5.48
C TRP A 60 4.83 -2.39 4.47
N VAL A 61 4.55 -2.62 3.19
CA VAL A 61 4.90 -1.71 2.09
C VAL A 61 3.62 -1.29 1.38
N ALA A 62 3.24 -0.03 1.52
CA ALA A 62 2.13 0.57 0.79
C ALA A 62 2.62 1.25 -0.50
N THR A 63 1.74 1.40 -1.49
CA THR A 63 2.04 2.20 -2.68
C THR A 63 2.01 3.69 -2.31
N LEU A 64 3.02 4.45 -2.70
CA LEU A 64 3.10 5.89 -2.40
C LEU A 64 2.33 6.71 -3.46
N ASP A 65 1.00 6.58 -3.48
CA ASP A 65 0.13 7.34 -4.38
C ASP A 65 -1.18 7.79 -3.70
N THR A 66 -1.98 8.61 -4.42
CA THR A 66 -3.25 9.18 -3.94
C THR A 66 -4.35 8.12 -3.74
N ARG A 67 -4.20 6.92 -4.31
CA ARG A 67 -5.18 5.83 -4.20
C ARG A 67 -4.92 4.90 -3.02
N THR A 68 -3.83 5.08 -2.30
CA THR A 68 -3.57 4.33 -1.06
C THR A 68 -4.52 4.81 0.02
N CYS A 69 -5.30 3.89 0.57
CA CYS A 69 -6.36 4.23 1.50
C CYS A 69 -5.82 4.64 2.88
N PRO A 70 -6.62 5.40 3.67
CA PRO A 70 -6.24 5.83 5.01
C PRO A 70 -6.06 4.70 6.04
N VAL A 71 -6.43 3.46 5.70
CA VAL A 71 -6.17 2.27 6.53
C VAL A 71 -4.80 1.68 6.25
N CYS A 72 -4.42 1.61 4.97
CA CYS A 72 -3.15 1.01 4.54
C CYS A 72 -1.96 1.97 4.69
N GLY A 73 -2.17 3.25 4.38
CA GLY A 73 -1.11 4.26 4.42
C GLY A 73 -0.39 4.34 5.77
N PRO A 74 -1.10 4.44 6.90
CA PRO A 74 -0.47 4.49 8.22
C PRO A 74 0.30 3.24 8.63
N ARG A 75 0.11 2.11 7.94
CA ARG A 75 0.86 0.87 8.16
C ARG A 75 2.19 0.84 7.40
N ASP A 76 2.36 1.72 6.42
CA ASP A 76 3.56 1.77 5.59
C ASP A 76 4.82 1.97 6.42
N GLY A 77 5.83 1.16 6.16
CA GLY A 77 7.09 1.16 6.89
C GLY A 77 7.06 0.45 8.25
N LYS A 78 5.89 0.04 8.77
CA LYS A 78 5.82 -0.69 10.04
C LYS A 78 6.33 -2.12 9.88
N VAL A 79 7.15 -2.53 10.83
CA VAL A 79 7.68 -3.89 10.92
C VAL A 79 6.85 -4.69 11.92
N TYR A 80 6.46 -5.88 11.53
CA TYR A 80 5.68 -6.83 12.32
C TYR A 80 6.46 -8.13 12.49
N PRO A 81 6.28 -8.85 13.60
CA PRO A 81 6.74 -10.23 13.69
C PRO A 81 6.15 -11.09 12.57
N ALA A 82 6.90 -12.05 12.06
CA ALA A 82 6.47 -12.87 10.91
C ALA A 82 5.16 -13.66 11.16
N ASP A 83 4.84 -13.96 12.42
CA ASP A 83 3.62 -14.65 12.86
C ASP A 83 2.43 -13.69 13.12
N LYS A 84 2.65 -12.37 13.17
CA LYS A 84 1.66 -11.36 13.56
C LYS A 84 1.45 -10.27 12.51
N ILE A 85 1.70 -10.57 11.26
CA ILE A 85 1.46 -9.65 10.15
C ILE A 85 -0.05 -9.44 10.00
N PRO A 86 -0.53 -8.19 9.91
CA PRO A 86 -1.93 -7.93 9.58
C PRO A 86 -2.32 -8.58 8.25
N GLU A 87 -3.55 -9.05 8.15
CA GLU A 87 -4.06 -9.73 6.96
C GLU A 87 -3.91 -8.86 5.70
N LEU A 88 -3.41 -9.49 4.65
CA LEU A 88 -3.31 -8.93 3.29
C LEU A 88 -3.98 -9.88 2.29
N PRO A 89 -4.73 -9.33 1.32
CA PRO A 89 -5.09 -7.92 1.12
C PRO A 89 -6.03 -7.39 2.21
N ALA A 90 -5.80 -6.17 2.71
CA ALA A 90 -6.60 -5.57 3.78
C ALA A 90 -8.02 -5.14 3.32
N HIS A 91 -8.27 -5.07 2.03
CA HIS A 91 -9.54 -4.69 1.40
C HIS A 91 -9.51 -5.04 -0.10
N TRP A 92 -10.65 -4.96 -0.77
CA TRP A 92 -10.75 -5.12 -2.22
C TRP A 92 -9.81 -4.18 -2.97
N ASN A 93 -9.13 -4.70 -4.02
CA ASN A 93 -8.14 -3.95 -4.81
C ASN A 93 -6.94 -3.41 -3.98
N CYS A 94 -6.63 -4.02 -2.85
CA CYS A 94 -5.44 -3.66 -2.08
C CYS A 94 -4.18 -3.85 -2.93
N ARG A 95 -3.27 -2.86 -2.88
CA ARG A 95 -2.00 -2.88 -3.62
C ARG A 95 -0.78 -2.93 -2.71
N CYS A 96 -1.02 -3.02 -1.40
CA CYS A 96 0.04 -3.17 -0.43
C CYS A 96 0.70 -4.55 -0.55
N THR A 97 1.94 -4.61 -0.15
CA THR A 97 2.73 -5.84 -0.08
C THR A 97 3.53 -5.89 1.22
N THR A 98 4.31 -6.92 1.39
CA THR A 98 5.24 -7.07 2.50
C THR A 98 6.65 -7.32 1.98
N ALA A 99 7.65 -6.88 2.74
CA ALA A 99 9.05 -7.14 2.50
C ALA A 99 9.70 -7.72 3.77
N PRO A 100 10.56 -8.74 3.69
CA PRO A 100 11.26 -9.26 4.86
C PRO A 100 12.33 -8.27 5.32
N VAL A 101 12.45 -8.11 6.62
CA VAL A 101 13.59 -7.43 7.25
C VAL A 101 14.56 -8.52 7.69
N VAL A 102 15.71 -8.59 7.04
CA VAL A 102 16.69 -9.65 7.25
C VAL A 102 17.63 -9.25 8.39
N LYS A 103 17.97 -10.20 9.27
CA LYS A 103 18.98 -10.04 10.31
C LYS A 103 20.33 -9.68 9.68
N SER A 104 21.12 -8.87 10.36
CA SER A 104 22.46 -8.54 9.87
C SER A 104 23.35 -9.78 9.80
N PHE A 105 24.36 -9.80 8.92
CA PHE A 105 25.34 -10.88 8.85
C PHE A 105 26.02 -11.17 10.19
N ARG A 106 26.18 -10.16 11.04
CA ARG A 106 26.78 -10.32 12.36
C ARG A 106 25.85 -11.06 13.32
N GLU A 107 24.57 -10.75 13.29
CA GLU A 107 23.54 -11.45 14.08
C GLU A 107 23.43 -12.90 13.65
N LEU A 108 23.41 -13.16 12.33
CA LEU A 108 23.42 -14.52 11.79
C LEU A 108 24.69 -15.30 12.19
N ALA A 109 25.83 -14.61 12.36
CA ALA A 109 27.07 -15.19 12.84
C ALA A 109 27.17 -15.25 14.37
N GLY A 110 26.11 -14.98 15.13
CA GLY A 110 26.09 -14.97 16.59
C GLY A 110 26.89 -13.82 17.23
N GLN A 111 27.18 -12.76 16.48
CA GLN A 111 27.93 -11.59 16.94
C GLN A 111 26.96 -10.43 17.27
N LYS A 112 27.35 -9.57 18.24
CA LYS A 112 26.54 -8.38 18.57
C LYS A 112 26.40 -7.45 17.36
N PRO A 113 25.20 -6.87 17.13
CA PRO A 113 24.98 -5.87 16.09
C PRO A 113 25.97 -4.71 16.24
N ARG A 114 26.53 -4.26 15.13
CA ARG A 114 27.32 -3.02 15.09
C ARG A 114 26.49 -1.96 14.36
N ALA A 115 26.64 -0.69 14.73
CA ALA A 115 26.01 0.40 14.00
C ALA A 115 26.24 0.25 12.50
N ALA A 116 25.19 0.35 11.71
CA ALA A 116 25.23 0.14 10.27
C ALA A 116 26.29 1.06 9.64
N VAL A 117 27.28 0.46 9.00
CA VAL A 117 28.21 1.19 8.14
C VAL A 117 27.46 1.43 6.84
N GLY A 118 27.19 2.71 6.54
CA GLY A 118 26.57 3.24 5.32
C GLY A 118 26.29 2.26 4.20
N VAL A 119 25.16 1.55 4.29
CA VAL A 119 24.55 0.91 3.14
C VAL A 119 23.92 2.06 2.35
N SER A 120 24.17 2.11 1.05
CA SER A 120 23.50 3.09 0.18
C SER A 120 22.01 3.00 0.44
N GLU A 121 21.38 4.10 0.86
CA GLU A 121 19.96 4.15 1.06
C GLU A 121 19.27 3.75 -0.26
N GLY A 122 18.51 2.67 -0.24
CA GLY A 122 17.69 2.23 -1.36
C GLY A 122 16.68 3.31 -1.73
N THR A 123 16.08 3.18 -2.91
CA THR A 123 15.00 4.06 -3.34
C THR A 123 13.72 3.27 -3.60
N ARG A 124 12.57 3.91 -3.41
CA ARG A 124 11.26 3.36 -3.76
C ARG A 124 10.50 4.30 -4.68
N ALA A 125 9.63 3.75 -5.50
CA ALA A 125 8.81 4.54 -6.40
C ALA A 125 7.68 5.25 -5.65
N SER A 126 7.45 6.51 -6.00
CA SER A 126 6.30 7.30 -5.56
C SER A 126 5.61 7.95 -6.77
N ILE A 127 4.49 8.62 -6.53
CA ILE A 127 3.79 9.37 -7.59
C ILE A 127 4.64 10.53 -8.14
N ASP A 128 5.58 11.03 -7.37
CA ASP A 128 6.47 12.14 -7.74
C ASP A 128 7.86 11.66 -8.22
N GLY A 129 8.02 10.33 -8.45
CA GLY A 129 9.28 9.73 -8.91
C GLY A 129 9.95 8.87 -7.85
N GLN A 130 11.26 8.78 -7.90
CA GLN A 130 12.08 8.02 -6.93
C GLN A 130 12.25 8.82 -5.64
N VAL A 131 11.98 8.20 -4.50
CA VAL A 131 12.19 8.76 -3.15
C VAL A 131 13.07 7.81 -2.34
N ALA A 132 13.65 8.29 -1.23
CA ALA A 132 14.41 7.44 -0.32
C ALA A 132 13.55 6.26 0.18
N GLU A 133 14.14 5.08 0.32
CA GLU A 133 13.45 3.87 0.76
C GLU A 133 12.74 4.04 2.12
N ALA A 134 13.36 4.81 3.02
CA ALA A 134 12.81 5.14 4.33
C ALA A 134 11.59 6.07 4.29
N THR A 135 11.28 6.72 3.15
CA THR A 135 10.13 7.60 3.01
C THR A 135 8.84 6.81 3.17
N THR A 136 8.06 7.11 4.21
CA THR A 136 6.77 6.47 4.43
C THR A 136 5.66 7.18 3.64
N TRP A 137 4.51 6.50 3.47
CA TRP A 137 3.32 7.13 2.89
C TRP A 137 2.90 8.39 3.67
N SER A 138 2.99 8.36 5.00
CA SER A 138 2.66 9.52 5.85
C SER A 138 3.54 10.72 5.57
N ASP A 139 4.83 10.50 5.34
CA ASP A 139 5.79 11.55 5.00
C ASP A 139 5.51 12.09 3.59
N GLY A 140 5.24 11.19 2.65
CA GLY A 140 4.87 11.55 1.28
C GLY A 140 3.62 12.42 1.22
N VAL A 141 2.56 12.07 1.96
CA VAL A 141 1.31 12.84 1.99
C VAL A 141 1.48 14.21 2.65
N ALA A 142 2.33 14.32 3.67
CA ALA A 142 2.60 15.60 4.33
C ALA A 142 3.21 16.63 3.37
N GLY A 143 4.03 16.18 2.43
CA GLY A 143 4.66 17.02 1.39
C GLY A 143 3.77 17.33 0.18
N GLN A 144 2.59 16.73 0.06
CA GLN A 144 1.72 16.93 -1.10
C GLN A 144 0.98 18.25 -1.12
N SER A 145 0.56 18.69 -2.32
CA SER A 145 -0.29 19.86 -2.51
C SER A 145 -1.63 19.73 -1.77
N ARG A 146 -2.29 20.88 -1.52
CA ARG A 146 -3.61 20.89 -0.86
C ARG A 146 -4.65 20.09 -1.63
N GLU A 147 -4.64 20.20 -2.94
CA GLU A 147 -5.55 19.49 -3.86
C GLU A 147 -5.37 17.98 -3.73
N ARG A 148 -4.12 17.50 -3.73
CA ARG A 148 -3.81 16.07 -3.55
C ARG A 148 -4.16 15.57 -2.15
N GLN A 149 -3.93 16.35 -1.11
CA GLN A 149 -4.37 16.00 0.24
C GLN A 149 -5.90 15.93 0.34
N ASP A 150 -6.62 16.82 -0.33
CA ASP A 150 -8.08 16.80 -0.41
C ASP A 150 -8.61 15.61 -1.20
N GLU A 151 -7.89 15.16 -2.23
CA GLU A 151 -8.20 13.93 -2.99
C GLU A 151 -8.04 12.67 -2.11
N ILE A 152 -6.97 12.60 -1.32
CA ILE A 152 -6.63 11.44 -0.47
C ILE A 152 -7.60 11.31 0.71
N PHE A 153 -7.85 12.39 1.43
CA PHE A 153 -8.60 12.38 2.69
C PHE A 153 -10.05 12.84 2.56
N GLY A 154 -10.39 13.53 1.46
CA GLY A 154 -11.56 14.39 1.36
C GLY A 154 -11.34 15.73 2.09
N ALA A 155 -11.93 16.82 1.59
CA ALA A 155 -11.66 18.20 2.01
C ALA A 155 -11.78 18.44 3.54
N GLY A 156 -12.74 17.78 4.20
CA GLY A 156 -12.95 17.92 5.65
C GLY A 156 -11.80 17.36 6.48
N ARG A 157 -11.39 16.10 6.20
CA ARG A 157 -10.29 15.43 6.91
C ARG A 157 -8.94 16.04 6.56
N ALA A 158 -8.73 16.41 5.30
CA ALA A 158 -7.52 17.09 4.88
C ALA A 158 -7.29 18.42 5.62
N ARG A 159 -8.36 19.17 5.92
CA ARG A 159 -8.29 20.37 6.76
C ARG A 159 -7.85 20.05 8.18
N LEU A 160 -8.38 18.97 8.78
CA LEU A 160 -7.97 18.53 10.11
C LEU A 160 -6.52 18.05 10.13
N PHE A 161 -6.09 17.35 9.07
CA PHE A 161 -4.70 16.92 8.90
C PHE A 161 -3.75 18.11 8.82
N ARG A 162 -4.03 19.09 7.97
CA ARG A 162 -3.21 20.33 7.84
C ARG A 162 -3.18 21.18 9.12
N SER A 163 -4.23 21.14 9.94
CA SER A 163 -4.25 21.81 11.23
C SER A 163 -3.58 21.04 12.36
N GLY A 164 -3.03 19.86 12.09
CA GLY A 164 -2.39 18.99 13.08
C GLY A 164 -3.35 18.29 14.05
N ARG A 165 -4.67 18.39 13.82
CA ARG A 165 -5.68 17.74 14.68
C ARG A 165 -5.79 16.22 14.47
N ILE A 166 -5.41 15.77 13.29
CA ILE A 166 -5.25 14.34 12.98
C ILE A 166 -3.89 14.13 12.32
N THR A 167 -3.32 12.95 12.52
CA THR A 167 -2.07 12.54 11.90
C THR A 167 -2.33 11.48 10.84
N ALA A 168 -1.44 11.37 9.85
CA ALA A 168 -1.45 10.28 8.90
C ALA A 168 -0.81 8.98 9.48
N LYS A 169 -0.35 9.03 10.72
CA LYS A 169 0.17 7.87 11.48
C LYS A 169 -0.97 7.26 12.29
N ALA A 170 -1.06 5.92 12.27
CA ALA A 170 -1.96 5.15 13.13
C ALA A 170 -1.34 4.95 14.51
#